data_1a25cb29a623def92619d2fde590187d
#
_entry.id   1a25cb29a623def92619d2fde590187d
#
_cell.length_a   1.000
_cell.length_b   1.000
_cell.length_c   1.000
_cell.angle_alpha   90.00
_cell.angle_beta   90.00
_cell.angle_gamma   90.00
#
_symmetry.space_group_name_H-M   'P 1'
#
loop_
_entity.id
_entity.type
_entity.pdbx_description
1 polymer ?
#
loop_
_entity_poly.entity_id
_entity_poly.type
_entity_poly.pdbx_seq_one_letter_code
_entity_poly.pdbx_strand_id
1 'polypeptide(L)'
;MTVQGFINRKAKQLAYFVRAFWDKRIPYREVDLYFWDTMEEWHQMQDRNNQPFSAKERVFWHLLHQVHFWSEQKLLEDPFLRSELQTCLDYLEGDGQYPLDCVGVRP
;
A
#
# COMPACT_ATOMS: atom_id res chain seq x y z
N MET A 1 12.02 -0.82 16.39
CA MET A 1 10.78 -1.19 15.66
C MET A 1 11.09 -2.30 14.67
N THR A 2 10.25 -3.33 14.59
CA THR A 2 10.42 -4.40 13.61
C THR A 2 9.79 -4.01 12.28
N VAL A 3 10.26 -4.65 11.19
CA VAL A 3 9.65 -4.47 9.89
C VAL A 3 8.18 -4.90 9.93
N GLN A 4 7.87 -6.04 10.56
CA GLN A 4 6.49 -6.51 10.63
C GLN A 4 5.59 -5.55 11.41
N GLY A 5 6.08 -4.95 12.49
CA GLY A 5 5.32 -3.94 13.22
C GLY A 5 5.07 -2.69 12.37
N PHE A 6 6.08 -2.27 11.63
CA PHE A 6 5.97 -1.14 10.70
C PHE A 6 4.91 -1.45 9.63
N ILE A 7 5.01 -2.61 8.97
CA ILE A 7 4.09 -2.99 7.90
C ILE A 7 2.65 -3.14 8.44
N ASN A 8 2.48 -3.75 9.60
CA ASN A 8 1.14 -3.91 10.19
C ASN A 8 0.47 -2.55 10.42
N ARG A 9 1.22 -1.59 10.94
CA ARG A 9 0.69 -0.25 11.16
C ARG A 9 0.42 0.46 9.85
N LYS A 10 1.39 0.42 8.93
CA LYS A 10 1.27 1.13 7.66
C LYS A 10 0.19 0.54 6.75
N ALA A 11 -0.02 -0.77 6.79
CA ALA A 11 -1.05 -1.41 5.99
C ALA A 11 -2.45 -0.90 6.38
N LYS A 12 -2.70 -0.72 7.68
CA LYS A 12 -3.98 -0.15 8.13
C LYS A 12 -4.16 1.28 7.65
N GLN A 13 -3.09 2.07 7.73
CA GLN A 13 -3.12 3.46 7.25
C GLN A 13 -3.33 3.52 5.74
N LEU A 14 -2.63 2.69 4.99
CA LEU A 14 -2.76 2.67 3.53
C LEU A 14 -4.19 2.32 3.12
N ALA A 15 -4.78 1.32 3.75
CA ALA A 15 -6.17 0.94 3.48
C ALA A 15 -7.11 2.12 3.74
N TYR A 16 -6.92 2.84 4.85
CA TYR A 16 -7.71 4.02 5.15
C TYR A 16 -7.57 5.10 4.07
N PHE A 17 -6.34 5.41 3.68
CA PHE A 17 -6.10 6.46 2.68
C PHE A 17 -6.71 6.11 1.32
N VAL A 18 -6.53 4.87 0.87
CA VAL A 18 -7.07 4.46 -0.43
C VAL A 18 -8.61 4.50 -0.43
N ARG A 19 -9.23 3.96 0.62
CA ARG A 19 -10.69 3.97 0.72
C ARG A 19 -11.23 5.40 0.83
N ALA A 20 -10.61 6.24 1.63
CA ALA A 20 -11.03 7.64 1.78
C ALA A 20 -10.89 8.40 0.46
N PHE A 21 -9.84 8.12 -0.29
CA PHE A 21 -9.65 8.71 -1.61
C PHE A 21 -10.75 8.24 -2.58
N TRP A 22 -11.04 6.94 -2.62
CA TRP A 22 -12.10 6.41 -3.49
C TRP A 22 -13.48 6.98 -3.12
N ASP A 23 -13.71 7.22 -1.83
CA ASP A 23 -14.97 7.81 -1.35
C ASP A 23 -14.98 9.34 -1.52
N LYS A 24 -13.95 9.91 -2.11
CA LYS A 24 -13.81 11.35 -2.35
C LYS A 24 -13.83 12.18 -1.07
N ARG A 25 -13.39 11.59 0.05
CA ARG A 25 -13.28 12.30 1.32
C ARG A 25 -11.94 13.02 1.48
N ILE A 26 -10.92 12.58 0.74
CA ILE A 26 -9.61 13.22 0.72
C ILE A 26 -9.13 13.38 -0.72
N PRO A 27 -8.34 14.40 -1.02
CA PRO A 27 -7.77 14.56 -2.37
C PRO A 27 -6.59 13.61 -2.58
N TYR A 28 -6.25 13.37 -3.84
CA TYR A 28 -5.11 12.51 -4.20
C TYR A 28 -3.82 12.99 -3.54
N ARG A 29 -3.66 14.29 -3.34
CA ARG A 29 -2.46 14.84 -2.71
C ARG A 29 -2.18 14.20 -1.35
N GLU A 30 -3.22 13.87 -0.59
CA GLU A 30 -3.03 13.23 0.72
C GLU A 30 -2.47 11.82 0.58
N VAL A 31 -2.91 11.08 -0.45
CA VAL A 31 -2.37 9.76 -0.76
C VAL A 31 -0.89 9.87 -1.14
N ASP A 32 -0.56 10.86 -1.97
CA ASP A 32 0.81 11.08 -2.41
C ASP A 32 1.72 11.48 -1.25
N LEU A 33 1.26 12.34 -0.35
CA LEU A 33 2.01 12.70 0.84
C LEU A 33 2.25 11.48 1.72
N TYR A 34 1.24 10.65 1.88
CA TYR A 34 1.38 9.42 2.65
C TYR A 34 2.46 8.51 2.05
N PHE A 35 2.52 8.42 0.72
CA PHE A 35 3.55 7.64 0.04
C PHE A 35 4.95 8.13 0.43
N TRP A 36 5.19 9.42 0.32
CA TRP A 36 6.51 10.00 0.61
C TRP A 36 6.87 9.89 2.09
N ASP A 37 5.91 10.11 2.98
CA ASP A 37 6.13 9.94 4.41
C ASP A 37 6.50 8.50 4.75
N THR A 38 5.84 7.54 4.11
CA THR A 38 6.12 6.13 4.32
C THR A 38 7.52 5.77 3.83
N MET A 39 7.93 6.30 2.67
CA MET A 39 9.28 6.09 2.16
C MET A 39 10.34 6.63 3.11
N GLU A 40 10.12 7.83 3.63
CA GLU A 40 11.04 8.43 4.58
C GLU A 40 11.15 7.60 5.85
N GLU A 41 10.03 7.20 6.43
CA GLU A 41 10.02 6.37 7.64
C GLU A 41 10.73 5.03 7.41
N TRP A 42 10.50 4.41 6.24
CA TRP A 42 11.15 3.16 5.89
C TRP A 42 12.67 3.32 5.87
N HIS A 43 13.16 4.37 5.22
CA HIS A 43 14.61 4.59 5.09
C HIS A 43 15.28 4.96 6.40
N GLN A 44 14.52 5.43 7.39
CA GLN A 44 15.06 5.71 8.72
C GLN A 44 15.18 4.46 9.60
N MET A 45 14.57 3.35 9.21
CA MET A 45 14.64 2.12 9.99
C MET A 45 16.00 1.45 9.82
N GLN A 46 16.64 1.13 10.94
CA GLN A 46 17.89 0.37 10.92
C GLN A 46 17.59 -1.11 10.77
N ASP A 47 18.52 -1.85 10.16
CA ASP A 47 18.44 -3.30 9.97
C ASP A 47 17.20 -3.78 9.20
N ARG A 48 16.54 -2.88 8.46
CA ARG A 48 15.34 -3.26 7.74
C ARG A 48 15.57 -4.37 6.71
N ASN A 49 16.71 -4.36 6.05
CA ASN A 49 17.01 -5.33 4.99
C ASN A 49 17.43 -6.69 5.53
N ASN A 50 17.69 -6.79 6.84
CA ASN A 50 18.09 -8.04 7.49
C ASN A 50 16.92 -8.79 8.12
N GLN A 51 15.71 -8.27 7.99
CA GLN A 51 14.51 -8.88 8.56
C GLN A 51 13.72 -9.65 7.50
N PRO A 52 12.98 -10.70 7.90
CA PRO A 52 12.20 -11.51 6.96
C PRO A 52 11.22 -10.68 6.14
N PHE A 53 11.00 -11.10 4.90
CA PHE A 53 10.10 -10.46 3.95
C PHE A 53 8.82 -11.29 3.85
N SER A 54 7.75 -10.83 4.51
CA SER A 54 6.49 -11.56 4.55
C SER A 54 5.63 -11.34 3.31
N ALA A 55 4.63 -12.21 3.11
CA ALA A 55 3.65 -12.03 2.05
C ALA A 55 2.87 -10.72 2.21
N LYS A 56 2.52 -10.37 3.45
CA LYS A 56 1.82 -9.12 3.75
C LYS A 56 2.65 -7.90 3.35
N GLU A 57 3.94 -7.93 3.64
CA GLU A 57 4.84 -6.86 3.24
C GLU A 57 4.89 -6.72 1.72
N ARG A 58 4.94 -7.85 1.00
CA ARG A 58 4.97 -7.85 -0.46
C ARG A 58 3.72 -7.18 -1.04
N VAL A 59 2.56 -7.49 -0.51
CA VAL A 59 1.30 -6.88 -0.95
C VAL A 59 1.27 -5.40 -0.60
N PHE A 60 1.76 -5.03 0.58
CA PHE A 60 1.83 -3.64 1.00
C PHE A 60 2.64 -2.79 0.01
N TRP A 61 3.86 -3.22 -0.30
CA TRP A 61 4.71 -2.46 -1.24
C TRP A 61 4.11 -2.41 -2.64
N HIS A 62 3.51 -3.52 -3.07
CA HIS A 62 2.85 -3.55 -4.37
C HIS A 62 1.73 -2.52 -4.44
N LEU A 63 0.82 -2.52 -3.47
CA LEU A 63 -0.30 -1.58 -3.44
C LEU A 63 0.19 -0.14 -3.34
N LEU A 64 1.14 0.13 -2.46
CA LEU A 64 1.67 1.47 -2.27
C LEU A 64 2.25 2.03 -3.56
N HIS A 65 3.03 1.23 -4.29
CA HIS A 65 3.62 1.68 -5.56
C HIS A 65 2.57 1.84 -6.64
N GLN A 66 1.54 1.00 -6.67
CA GLN A 66 0.46 1.11 -7.65
C GLN A 66 -0.30 2.43 -7.47
N VAL A 67 -0.66 2.79 -6.25
CA VAL A 67 -1.40 4.04 -6.02
C VAL A 67 -0.55 5.27 -6.29
N HIS A 68 0.77 5.16 -6.21
CA HIS A 68 1.67 6.25 -6.57
C HIS A 68 1.91 6.33 -8.08
N PHE A 69 1.99 5.18 -8.74
CA PHE A 69 2.32 5.10 -10.16
C PHE A 69 1.21 5.62 -11.08
N TRP A 70 -0.04 5.20 -10.81
CA TRP A 70 -1.15 5.54 -11.70
C TRP A 70 -1.68 6.94 -11.43
N SER A 71 -2.27 7.56 -12.47
CA SER A 71 -2.88 8.88 -12.32
C SER A 71 -4.11 8.83 -11.43
N GLU A 72 -4.47 9.99 -10.88
CA GLU A 72 -5.69 10.13 -10.09
C GLU A 72 -6.90 9.64 -10.87
N GLN A 73 -7.02 10.05 -12.14
CA GLN A 73 -8.15 9.67 -12.97
C GLN A 73 -8.22 8.16 -13.14
N LYS A 74 -7.10 7.50 -13.42
CA LYS A 74 -7.08 6.06 -13.60
C LYS A 74 -7.45 5.32 -12.32
N LEU A 75 -6.96 5.79 -11.18
CA LEU A 75 -7.30 5.19 -9.89
C LEU A 75 -8.78 5.29 -9.58
N LEU A 76 -9.44 6.35 -10.02
CA LEU A 76 -10.87 6.55 -9.78
C LEU A 76 -11.76 5.85 -10.81
N GLU A 77 -11.34 5.79 -12.07
CA GLU A 77 -12.24 5.44 -13.17
C GLU A 77 -11.99 4.07 -13.79
N ASP A 78 -10.79 3.50 -13.66
CA ASP A 78 -10.49 2.21 -14.29
C ASP A 78 -11.01 1.06 -13.42
N PRO A 79 -12.05 0.34 -13.88
CA PRO A 79 -12.64 -0.73 -13.06
C PRO A 79 -11.72 -1.92 -12.87
N PHE A 80 -10.87 -2.23 -13.83
CA PHE A 80 -9.92 -3.34 -13.68
C PHE A 80 -8.87 -3.02 -12.64
N LEU A 81 -8.31 -1.82 -12.69
CA LEU A 81 -7.33 -1.38 -11.71
C LEU A 81 -7.95 -1.33 -10.31
N ARG A 82 -9.15 -0.78 -10.18
CA ARG A 82 -9.83 -0.71 -8.89
C ARG A 82 -10.06 -2.11 -8.31
N SER A 83 -10.43 -3.06 -9.16
CA SER A 83 -10.65 -4.43 -8.72
C SER A 83 -9.34 -5.07 -8.22
N GLU A 84 -8.23 -4.86 -8.92
CA GLU A 84 -6.94 -5.38 -8.50
C GLU A 84 -6.49 -4.78 -7.16
N LEU A 85 -6.65 -3.46 -7.02
CA LEU A 85 -6.27 -2.78 -5.78
C LEU A 85 -7.19 -3.17 -4.63
N GLN A 86 -8.47 -3.41 -4.90
CA GLN A 86 -9.40 -3.89 -3.89
C GLN A 86 -8.97 -5.26 -3.36
N THR A 87 -8.50 -6.14 -4.24
CA THR A 87 -7.98 -7.45 -3.82
C THR A 87 -6.79 -7.29 -2.88
N CYS A 88 -5.90 -6.34 -3.17
CA CYS A 88 -4.78 -6.03 -2.29
C CYS A 88 -5.26 -5.54 -0.92
N LEU A 89 -6.23 -4.63 -0.91
CA LEU A 89 -6.81 -4.10 0.32
C LEU A 89 -7.42 -5.21 1.17
N ASP A 90 -8.21 -6.08 0.54
CA ASP A 90 -8.85 -7.19 1.25
C ASP A 90 -7.81 -8.09 1.91
N TYR A 91 -6.74 -8.41 1.18
CA TYR A 91 -5.67 -9.22 1.74
C TYR A 91 -4.99 -8.54 2.93
N LEU A 92 -4.69 -7.25 2.81
CA LEU A 92 -4.03 -6.49 3.88
C LEU A 92 -4.91 -6.38 5.12
N GLU A 93 -6.22 -6.39 4.94
CA GLU A 93 -7.18 -6.34 6.03
C GLU A 93 -7.51 -7.72 6.62
N GLY A 94 -6.93 -8.77 6.06
CA GLY A 94 -7.10 -10.12 6.57
C GLY A 94 -8.26 -10.91 6.01
N ASP A 95 -9.00 -10.34 5.05
CA ASP A 95 -10.24 -10.93 4.54
C ASP A 95 -10.12 -11.54 3.15
N GLY A 96 -8.97 -11.44 2.50
CA GLY A 96 -8.85 -11.83 1.10
C GLY A 96 -7.78 -12.86 0.85
N GLN A 97 -7.68 -13.24 -0.43
CA GLN A 97 -6.65 -14.14 -0.90
C GLN A 97 -5.44 -13.36 -1.39
N TYR A 98 -4.28 -14.01 -1.44
CA TYR A 98 -3.07 -13.38 -1.96
C TYR A 98 -3.31 -12.96 -3.41
N PRO A 99 -3.07 -11.68 -3.75
CA PRO A 99 -3.34 -11.19 -5.10
C PRO A 99 -2.45 -11.85 -6.15
N LEU A 100 -3.03 -12.11 -7.33
CA LEU A 100 -2.27 -12.59 -8.47
C LEU A 100 -1.36 -11.46 -8.98
N ASP A 101 -0.21 -11.86 -9.52
CA ASP A 101 0.75 -10.93 -10.14
C ASP A 101 1.27 -9.84 -9.19
N CYS A 102 1.24 -10.11 -7.88
CA CYS A 102 1.80 -9.20 -6.91
C CYS A 102 3.33 -9.26 -6.97
N VAL A 103 3.95 -8.11 -7.24
CA VAL A 103 5.40 -8.02 -7.43
C VAL A 103 6.03 -6.97 -6.49
N GLY A 104 5.47 -6.81 -5.32
CA GLY A 104 5.99 -5.85 -4.36
C GLY A 104 7.41 -6.17 -3.92
N VAL A 105 8.28 -5.16 -3.93
CA VAL A 105 9.66 -5.27 -3.46
C VAL A 105 9.96 -4.11 -2.53
N ARG A 106 10.91 -4.32 -1.63
CA ARG A 106 11.33 -3.24 -0.72
C ARG A 106 11.98 -2.10 -1.48
N PRO A 107 11.68 -0.88 -1.08
CA PRO A 107 12.31 0.30 -1.69
C PRO A 107 13.83 0.32 -1.50
#